data_a359711bafa3e6c1e4388a02072542c2
#
_entry.id   a359711bafa3e6c1e4388a02072542c2
#
_cell.length_a   1.000
_cell.length_b   1.000
_cell.length_c   1.000
_cell.angle_alpha   90.00
_cell.angle_beta   90.00
_cell.angle_gamma   90.00
#
_symmetry.space_group_name_H-M   'P 1'
#
loop_
_entity.id
_entity.type
_entity.pdbx_description
1 polymer ?
#
loop_
_entity_poly.entity_id
_entity_poly.type
_entity_poly.pdbx_seq_one_letter_code
_entity_poly.pdbx_strand_id
1 'polypeptide(L)'
;MNALNKTLAYLALAGLAGCTLVPSHRPVPKPPAEPVRLIMLAETSDGGGKNCTFTAQDDVVHLNKGDHACTNDQMSYIKLDNVRSAMKIYLESRDCDDAGGWVFGLETYIDPVTTPWISIDQLRSKPVDSIITRGVIVIRAYDGDENIKGKLSCVRVDVSD
;
A
#
# COMPACT_ATOMS: atom_id res chain seq x y z
N MET A 1 -23.80 -89.72 47.48
CA MET A 1 -23.96 -90.19 46.11
C MET A 1 -24.53 -89.05 45.32
N ASN A 2 -23.76 -88.28 44.67
CA ASN A 2 -24.22 -87.49 43.51
C ASN A 2 -23.06 -86.63 42.96
N ALA A 3 -22.80 -86.84 41.74
CA ALA A 3 -21.68 -86.26 40.97
C ALA A 3 -21.87 -84.78 40.75
N LEU A 4 -20.79 -84.03 41.01
CA LEU A 4 -20.70 -82.60 40.68
C LEU A 4 -20.24 -82.45 39.20
N ASN A 5 -21.07 -81.82 38.39
CA ASN A 5 -20.71 -81.45 37.04
C ASN A 5 -20.24 -79.97 37.00
N LYS A 6 -18.95 -79.78 36.79
CA LYS A 6 -18.35 -78.43 36.62
C LYS A 6 -18.32 -78.06 35.19
N THR A 7 -19.16 -77.10 34.81
CA THR A 7 -19.10 -76.48 33.47
C THR A 7 -18.18 -75.26 33.53
N LEU A 8 -17.06 -75.34 32.80
CA LEU A 8 -16.15 -74.21 32.58
C LEU A 8 -16.73 -73.29 31.48
N ALA A 9 -17.03 -72.06 31.83
CA ALA A 9 -17.39 -71.03 30.87
C ALA A 9 -16.12 -70.24 30.44
N TYR A 10 -15.74 -70.36 29.15
CA TYR A 10 -14.69 -69.52 28.54
C TYR A 10 -15.31 -68.21 28.16
N LEU A 11 -14.86 -67.11 28.82
CA LEU A 11 -15.10 -65.74 28.35
C LEU A 11 -14.07 -65.38 27.31
N ALA A 12 -14.49 -65.21 26.07
CA ALA A 12 -13.69 -64.63 25.02
C ALA A 12 -13.74 -63.11 25.13
N LEU A 13 -12.63 -62.47 25.53
CA LEU A 13 -12.46 -61.03 25.44
C LEU A 13 -12.18 -60.65 23.96
N ALA A 14 -13.16 -60.06 23.31
CA ALA A 14 -12.99 -59.41 22.01
C ALA A 14 -12.33 -58.04 22.22
N GLY A 15 -11.03 -57.93 21.90
CA GLY A 15 -10.30 -56.65 21.91
C GLY A 15 -10.78 -55.73 20.77
N LEU A 16 -11.48 -54.69 21.11
CA LEU A 16 -11.78 -53.57 20.18
C LEU A 16 -10.50 -52.75 19.97
N ALA A 17 -9.79 -53.00 18.85
CA ALA A 17 -8.73 -52.12 18.40
C ALA A 17 -9.35 -50.80 17.90
N GLY A 18 -9.40 -49.79 18.78
CA GLY A 18 -9.81 -48.45 18.43
C GLY A 18 -8.75 -47.79 17.56
N CYS A 19 -9.01 -47.66 16.25
CA CYS A 19 -8.23 -46.77 15.37
C CYS A 19 -8.48 -45.32 15.76
N THR A 20 -7.59 -44.72 16.57
CA THR A 20 -7.58 -43.27 16.79
C THR A 20 -7.13 -42.59 15.52
N LEU A 21 -8.08 -42.01 14.75
CA LEU A 21 -7.77 -41.10 13.68
C LEU A 21 -7.15 -39.84 14.26
N VAL A 22 -5.84 -39.76 14.27
CA VAL A 22 -5.10 -38.52 14.57
C VAL A 22 -5.35 -37.56 13.40
N PRO A 23 -6.04 -36.42 13.61
CA PRO A 23 -6.22 -35.45 12.55
C PRO A 23 -4.85 -34.94 12.12
N SER A 24 -4.43 -35.29 10.91
CA SER A 24 -3.23 -34.76 10.28
C SER A 24 -3.42 -33.26 10.08
N HIS A 25 -2.95 -32.42 11.01
CA HIS A 25 -2.84 -30.99 10.82
C HIS A 25 -1.78 -30.74 9.76
N ARG A 26 -2.20 -30.71 8.49
CA ARG A 26 -1.36 -30.13 7.44
C ARG A 26 -1.23 -28.63 7.75
N PRO A 27 -0.01 -28.11 7.90
CA PRO A 27 0.17 -26.67 8.06
C PRO A 27 -0.44 -25.98 6.85
N VAL A 28 -1.40 -25.07 7.10
CA VAL A 28 -1.96 -24.23 6.05
C VAL A 28 -0.81 -23.40 5.48
N PRO A 29 -0.56 -23.43 4.16
CA PRO A 29 0.48 -22.61 3.56
C PRO A 29 0.25 -21.15 3.94
N LYS A 30 1.27 -20.49 4.47
CA LYS A 30 1.21 -19.06 4.74
C LYS A 30 0.90 -18.33 3.42
N PRO A 31 -0.12 -17.42 3.40
CA PRO A 31 -0.40 -16.62 2.20
C PRO A 31 0.90 -15.94 1.73
N PRO A 32 1.13 -15.80 0.42
CA PRO A 32 2.22 -14.99 -0.10
C PRO A 32 2.18 -13.60 0.56
N ALA A 33 3.33 -13.05 0.91
CA ALA A 33 3.39 -11.68 1.41
C ALA A 33 2.81 -10.74 0.34
N GLU A 34 1.91 -9.83 0.75
CA GLU A 34 1.40 -8.83 -0.19
C GLU A 34 2.56 -8.00 -0.73
N PRO A 35 2.54 -7.69 -2.05
CA PRO A 35 3.60 -6.90 -2.65
C PRO A 35 3.62 -5.50 -2.03
N VAL A 36 4.81 -4.99 -1.74
CA VAL A 36 5.00 -3.66 -1.18
C VAL A 36 4.52 -2.62 -2.21
N ARG A 37 3.77 -1.62 -1.75
CA ARG A 37 3.21 -0.53 -2.53
C ARG A 37 3.87 0.77 -2.11
N LEU A 38 4.47 1.51 -3.05
CA LEU A 38 5.35 2.64 -2.73
C LEU A 38 4.98 3.91 -3.50
N ILE A 39 5.12 5.03 -2.81
CA ILE A 39 5.20 6.38 -3.40
C ILE A 39 6.63 6.85 -3.23
N MET A 40 7.22 7.37 -4.30
CA MET A 40 8.59 7.84 -4.35
C MET A 40 8.60 9.31 -4.81
N LEU A 41 9.38 10.13 -4.14
CA LEU A 41 9.62 11.53 -4.52
C LEU A 41 11.09 11.71 -4.85
N ALA A 42 11.41 12.59 -5.80
CA ALA A 42 12.79 12.89 -6.17
C ALA A 42 12.96 14.34 -6.65
N GLU A 43 14.19 14.82 -6.57
CA GLU A 43 14.60 16.13 -7.08
C GLU A 43 14.75 16.11 -8.61
N THR A 44 15.24 14.99 -9.18
CA THR A 44 15.54 14.87 -10.61
C THR A 44 14.69 13.81 -11.30
N SER A 45 14.59 13.89 -12.64
CA SER A 45 13.72 13.05 -13.46
C SER A 45 14.12 11.57 -13.53
N ASP A 46 15.33 11.25 -13.12
CA ASP A 46 15.85 9.88 -13.04
C ASP A 46 15.74 9.26 -11.63
N GLY A 47 15.14 10.01 -10.68
CA GLY A 47 15.02 9.60 -9.29
C GLY A 47 16.23 9.96 -8.42
N GLY A 48 17.17 10.72 -8.98
CA GLY A 48 18.38 11.19 -8.29
C GLY A 48 18.17 12.45 -7.46
N GLY A 49 19.29 13.00 -6.98
CA GLY A 49 19.28 14.14 -6.08
C GLY A 49 18.73 13.76 -4.70
N LYS A 50 18.10 14.70 -4.01
CA LYS A 50 17.31 14.39 -2.81
C LYS A 50 16.12 13.54 -3.22
N ASN A 51 15.88 12.47 -2.47
CA ASN A 51 14.76 11.58 -2.73
C ASN A 51 14.28 10.94 -1.43
N CYS A 52 13.05 10.45 -1.44
CA CYS A 52 12.47 9.69 -0.36
C CYS A 52 11.42 8.70 -0.89
N THR A 53 11.13 7.70 -0.09
CA THR A 53 10.19 6.64 -0.44
C THR A 53 9.38 6.28 0.79
N PHE A 54 8.07 6.13 0.63
CA PHE A 54 7.17 5.71 1.70
C PHE A 54 6.10 4.77 1.18
N THR A 55 5.46 4.07 2.10
CA THR A 55 4.39 3.12 1.77
C THR A 55 3.15 3.87 1.27
N ALA A 56 2.53 3.35 0.21
CA ALA A 56 1.29 3.88 -0.35
C ALA A 56 0.09 3.44 0.50
N GLN A 57 -0.17 4.18 1.58
CA GLN A 57 -1.24 4.00 2.56
C GLN A 57 -1.74 5.37 3.01
N ASP A 58 -2.84 5.41 3.78
CA ASP A 58 -3.31 6.67 4.39
C ASP A 58 -2.20 7.30 5.20
N ASP A 59 -1.81 8.51 4.81
CA ASP A 59 -0.71 9.24 5.44
C ASP A 59 -0.78 10.74 5.14
N VAL A 60 -0.18 11.53 6.03
CA VAL A 60 0.10 12.96 5.84
C VAL A 60 1.59 13.17 6.03
N VAL A 61 2.32 13.27 4.92
CA VAL A 61 3.78 13.36 4.89
C VAL A 61 4.22 14.82 4.95
N HIS A 62 4.79 15.23 6.07
CA HIS A 62 5.31 16.58 6.30
C HIS A 62 6.78 16.66 5.88
N LEU A 63 7.07 17.20 4.69
CA LEU A 63 8.43 17.28 4.20
C LEU A 63 9.30 18.23 5.05
N ASN A 64 8.69 19.30 5.60
CA ASN A 64 9.35 20.24 6.51
C ASN A 64 9.75 19.62 7.85
N LYS A 65 9.09 18.55 8.27
CA LYS A 65 9.43 17.77 9.47
C LYS A 65 10.42 16.63 9.18
N GLY A 66 10.72 16.37 7.89
CA GLY A 66 11.60 15.30 7.44
C GLY A 66 10.97 13.91 7.51
N ASP A 67 9.64 13.81 7.45
CA ASP A 67 8.95 12.52 7.43
C ASP A 67 9.50 11.64 6.30
N HIS A 68 9.68 10.36 6.58
CA HIS A 68 10.27 9.38 5.64
C HIS A 68 11.63 9.82 5.03
N ALA A 69 12.39 10.67 5.75
CA ALA A 69 13.62 11.30 5.26
C ALA A 69 13.43 12.18 4.02
N CYS A 70 12.21 12.63 3.75
CA CYS A 70 11.92 13.59 2.70
C CYS A 70 12.52 14.96 3.00
N THR A 71 12.90 15.70 1.96
CA THR A 71 13.47 17.04 2.10
C THR A 71 12.49 18.06 1.56
N ASN A 72 12.16 19.07 2.37
CA ASN A 72 11.28 20.16 1.99
C ASN A 72 11.84 20.99 0.83
N ASP A 73 10.96 21.56 0.00
CA ASP A 73 11.30 22.48 -1.08
C ASP A 73 12.38 21.96 -2.06
N GLN A 74 12.42 20.66 -2.30
CA GLN A 74 13.36 20.07 -3.26
C GLN A 74 12.71 19.07 -4.21
N MET A 75 11.65 18.41 -3.79
CA MET A 75 11.00 17.38 -4.61
C MET A 75 10.28 17.99 -5.79
N SER A 76 10.61 17.49 -6.99
CA SER A 76 10.04 17.96 -8.27
C SER A 76 9.39 16.86 -9.09
N TYR A 77 9.57 15.59 -8.67
CA TYR A 77 9.07 14.41 -9.35
C TYR A 77 8.41 13.44 -8.37
N ILE A 78 7.38 12.76 -8.85
CA ILE A 78 6.71 11.67 -8.14
C ILE A 78 6.68 10.41 -9.01
N LYS A 79 6.83 9.26 -8.39
CA LYS A 79 6.66 7.95 -9.02
C LYS A 79 5.85 7.05 -8.11
N LEU A 80 4.95 6.29 -8.71
CA LEU A 80 4.17 5.25 -8.04
C LEU A 80 4.75 3.89 -8.41
N ASP A 81 4.84 2.98 -7.44
CA ASP A 81 5.28 1.63 -7.67
C ASP A 81 4.32 0.64 -7.01
N ASN A 82 3.70 -0.18 -7.86
CA ASN A 82 2.75 -1.20 -7.45
C ASN A 82 1.55 -0.67 -6.62
N VAL A 83 1.11 0.55 -6.87
CA VAL A 83 0.06 1.23 -6.11
C VAL A 83 -1.33 0.71 -6.53
N ARG A 84 -2.26 0.60 -5.57
CA ARG A 84 -3.65 0.18 -5.84
C ARG A 84 -4.45 1.26 -6.56
N SER A 85 -5.59 0.88 -7.14
CA SER A 85 -6.59 1.83 -7.66
C SER A 85 -7.32 2.58 -6.54
N ALA A 86 -8.03 3.64 -6.90
CA ALA A 86 -8.82 4.50 -6.01
C ALA A 86 -8.00 5.16 -4.88
N MET A 87 -6.69 5.27 -5.05
CA MET A 87 -5.84 6.04 -4.14
C MET A 87 -5.79 7.49 -4.62
N LYS A 88 -6.06 8.43 -3.71
CA LYS A 88 -5.93 9.86 -3.95
C LYS A 88 -4.64 10.37 -3.33
N ILE A 89 -3.92 11.18 -4.10
CA ILE A 89 -2.64 11.76 -3.68
C ILE A 89 -2.71 13.26 -3.93
N TYR A 90 -2.57 14.04 -2.87
CA TYR A 90 -2.54 15.49 -2.94
C TYR A 90 -1.10 15.96 -2.71
N LEU A 91 -0.63 16.82 -3.62
CA LEU A 91 0.69 17.43 -3.60
C LEU A 91 0.50 18.93 -3.32
N GLU A 92 1.11 19.44 -2.27
CA GLU A 92 0.88 20.79 -1.75
C GLU A 92 2.20 21.57 -1.61
N SER A 93 2.18 22.86 -1.98
CA SER A 93 3.35 23.73 -1.86
C SER A 93 3.53 24.33 -0.46
N ARG A 94 2.52 24.28 0.38
CA ARG A 94 2.59 24.72 1.77
C ARG A 94 2.79 23.54 2.69
N ASP A 95 3.27 23.83 3.89
CA ASP A 95 3.33 22.82 4.94
C ASP A 95 1.93 22.27 5.23
N CYS A 96 1.85 21.01 5.62
CA CYS A 96 0.55 20.32 5.75
C CYS A 96 -0.42 21.00 6.70
N ASP A 97 0.08 21.80 7.62
CA ASP A 97 -0.73 22.53 8.61
C ASP A 97 -1.09 23.95 8.14
N ASP A 98 -0.59 24.39 6.98
CA ASP A 98 -0.78 25.73 6.42
C ASP A 98 -1.78 25.74 5.27
N ALA A 99 -2.49 26.85 5.12
CA ALA A 99 -3.38 27.07 3.99
C ALA A 99 -2.72 27.90 2.87
N GLY A 100 -3.24 27.75 1.65
CA GLY A 100 -2.79 28.52 0.48
C GLY A 100 -1.77 27.76 -0.37
N GLY A 101 -1.05 28.49 -1.25
CA GLY A 101 -0.17 27.89 -2.23
C GLY A 101 -0.93 27.10 -3.31
N TRP A 102 -0.22 26.23 -4.01
CA TRP A 102 -0.84 25.34 -4.99
C TRP A 102 -1.10 23.95 -4.40
N VAL A 103 -2.13 23.30 -4.91
CA VAL A 103 -2.46 21.91 -4.62
C VAL A 103 -2.78 21.20 -5.93
N PHE A 104 -2.17 20.05 -6.16
CA PHE A 104 -2.59 19.08 -7.17
C PHE A 104 -3.23 17.88 -6.53
N GLY A 105 -4.27 17.32 -7.15
CA GLY A 105 -4.84 16.04 -6.76
C GLY A 105 -4.72 15.04 -7.89
N LEU A 106 -4.19 13.89 -7.58
CA LEU A 106 -4.06 12.73 -8.46
C LEU A 106 -4.90 11.57 -7.92
N GLU A 107 -5.46 10.75 -8.80
CA GLU A 107 -6.14 9.52 -8.43
C GLU A 107 -5.67 8.37 -9.32
N THR A 108 -5.46 7.21 -8.72
CA THR A 108 -5.14 5.99 -9.44
C THR A 108 -6.41 5.23 -9.83
N TYR A 109 -6.49 4.70 -11.07
CA TYR A 109 -7.65 3.97 -11.58
C TYR A 109 -7.34 2.55 -12.10
N ILE A 110 -6.10 2.09 -11.94
CA ILE A 110 -5.65 0.73 -12.26
C ILE A 110 -5.00 0.11 -11.01
N ASP A 111 -5.18 -1.18 -10.79
CA ASP A 111 -4.53 -1.95 -9.72
C ASP A 111 -3.83 -3.20 -10.31
N PRO A 112 -2.51 -3.33 -10.12
CA PRO A 112 -1.59 -2.31 -9.63
C PRO A 112 -1.18 -1.31 -10.72
N VAL A 113 -0.78 -0.12 -10.31
CA VAL A 113 -0.15 0.87 -11.19
C VAL A 113 1.29 1.11 -10.79
N THR A 114 2.18 1.07 -11.79
CA THR A 114 3.57 1.55 -11.71
C THR A 114 3.77 2.58 -12.80
N THR A 115 4.31 3.75 -12.44
CA THR A 115 4.47 4.89 -13.35
C THR A 115 5.95 5.15 -13.67
N PRO A 116 6.26 5.85 -14.75
CA PRO A 116 7.54 6.55 -14.86
C PRO A 116 7.60 7.69 -13.81
N TRP A 117 8.74 8.37 -13.71
CA TRP A 117 8.83 9.62 -12.97
C TRP A 117 7.95 10.68 -13.63
N ILE A 118 7.04 11.25 -12.88
CA ILE A 118 6.09 12.29 -13.30
C ILE A 118 6.60 13.61 -12.76
N SER A 119 6.85 14.60 -13.64
CA SER A 119 7.19 15.95 -13.22
C SER A 119 5.96 16.63 -12.61
N ILE A 120 6.10 17.13 -11.38
CA ILE A 120 5.03 17.87 -10.69
C ILE A 120 4.73 19.17 -11.45
N ASP A 121 5.73 19.81 -12.04
CA ASP A 121 5.56 21.04 -12.84
C ASP A 121 4.67 20.81 -14.08
N GLN A 122 4.72 19.62 -14.68
CA GLN A 122 3.86 19.30 -15.85
C GLN A 122 2.37 19.24 -15.48
N LEU A 123 2.03 19.06 -14.21
CA LEU A 123 0.64 19.02 -13.77
C LEU A 123 -0.06 20.39 -13.91
N ARG A 124 0.71 21.48 -13.94
CA ARG A 124 0.19 22.85 -14.07
C ARG A 124 -0.76 23.05 -15.26
N SER A 125 -0.46 22.41 -16.38
CA SER A 125 -1.24 22.54 -17.63
C SER A 125 -2.36 21.51 -17.78
N LYS A 126 -2.56 20.67 -16.78
CA LYS A 126 -3.50 19.54 -16.86
C LYS A 126 -4.83 19.89 -16.19
N PRO A 127 -5.93 19.90 -16.94
CA PRO A 127 -7.26 20.05 -16.34
C PRO A 127 -7.66 18.79 -15.55
N VAL A 128 -8.70 18.94 -14.73
CA VAL A 128 -9.36 17.79 -14.05
C VAL A 128 -9.77 16.76 -15.11
N ASP A 129 -9.76 15.48 -14.74
CA ASP A 129 -10.03 14.30 -15.58
C ASP A 129 -8.98 14.03 -16.67
N SER A 130 -7.87 14.78 -16.72
CA SER A 130 -6.78 14.46 -17.64
C SER A 130 -6.01 13.23 -17.17
N ILE A 131 -5.71 12.33 -18.10
CA ILE A 131 -4.77 11.23 -17.89
C ILE A 131 -3.35 11.76 -17.94
N ILE A 132 -2.59 11.63 -16.85
CA ILE A 132 -1.18 12.02 -16.77
C ILE A 132 -0.29 10.94 -17.33
N THR A 133 -0.57 9.72 -16.92
CA THR A 133 0.05 8.49 -17.40
C THR A 133 -0.97 7.36 -17.25
N ARG A 134 -0.70 6.20 -17.85
CA ARG A 134 -1.59 5.05 -17.68
C ARG A 134 -1.81 4.76 -16.21
N GLY A 135 -3.07 4.78 -15.78
CA GLY A 135 -3.48 4.46 -14.42
C GLY A 135 -3.57 5.64 -13.46
N VAL A 136 -3.26 6.88 -13.92
CA VAL A 136 -3.31 8.10 -13.08
C VAL A 136 -4.04 9.23 -13.80
N ILE A 137 -5.03 9.81 -13.12
CA ILE A 137 -5.79 10.99 -13.57
C ILE A 137 -5.61 12.16 -12.60
N VAL A 138 -5.87 13.36 -13.09
CA VAL A 138 -5.96 14.59 -12.28
C VAL A 138 -7.37 14.70 -11.70
N ILE A 139 -7.49 14.79 -10.38
CA ILE A 139 -8.76 15.06 -9.69
C ILE A 139 -8.85 16.48 -9.13
N ARG A 140 -7.72 17.17 -9.00
CA ARG A 140 -7.64 18.58 -8.67
C ARG A 140 -6.55 19.25 -9.50
N ALA A 141 -6.96 20.18 -10.34
CA ALA A 141 -6.05 20.96 -11.17
C ALA A 141 -5.36 22.06 -10.36
N TYR A 142 -4.26 22.55 -10.91
CA TYR A 142 -3.52 23.69 -10.35
C TYR A 142 -4.42 24.92 -10.18
N ASP A 143 -4.31 25.54 -9.02
CA ASP A 143 -4.92 26.80 -8.66
C ASP A 143 -3.89 27.65 -7.91
N GLY A 144 -3.27 28.61 -8.58
CA GLY A 144 -2.25 29.46 -7.99
C GLY A 144 -1.30 30.06 -9.04
N ASP A 145 -0.38 30.91 -8.61
CA ASP A 145 0.59 31.63 -9.43
C ASP A 145 2.05 31.35 -9.00
N GLU A 146 2.26 30.55 -7.99
CA GLU A 146 3.58 30.26 -7.43
C GLU A 146 4.43 29.34 -8.32
N ASN A 147 5.74 29.32 -8.09
CA ASN A 147 6.65 28.35 -8.66
C ASN A 147 6.32 26.93 -8.14
N ILE A 148 6.36 25.94 -9.02
CA ILE A 148 6.04 24.55 -8.67
C ILE A 148 7.32 23.75 -8.40
N LYS A 149 8.32 23.92 -9.27
CA LYS A 149 9.55 23.14 -9.22
C LYS A 149 10.29 23.35 -7.88
N GLY A 150 10.52 22.24 -7.16
CA GLY A 150 11.20 22.26 -5.88
C GLY A 150 10.44 23.04 -4.80
N LYS A 151 9.11 22.99 -4.80
CA LYS A 151 8.25 23.66 -3.83
C LYS A 151 7.24 22.72 -3.15
N LEU A 152 7.44 21.42 -3.29
CA LEU A 152 6.61 20.45 -2.59
C LEU A 152 6.97 20.42 -1.10
N SER A 153 5.96 20.64 -0.24
CA SER A 153 6.13 20.69 1.22
C SER A 153 5.23 19.68 1.96
N CYS A 154 4.13 19.26 1.32
CA CYS A 154 3.19 18.31 1.90
C CYS A 154 2.69 17.31 0.86
N VAL A 155 2.56 16.05 1.27
CA VAL A 155 1.85 15.01 0.50
C VAL A 155 0.79 14.37 1.38
N ARG A 156 -0.46 14.38 0.91
CA ARG A 156 -1.55 13.64 1.57
C ARG A 156 -1.92 12.44 0.71
N VAL A 157 -2.03 11.31 1.33
CA VAL A 157 -2.47 10.07 0.71
C VAL A 157 -3.76 9.62 1.38
N ASP A 158 -4.79 9.40 0.56
CA ASP A 158 -6.10 8.94 0.99
C ASP A 158 -6.42 7.64 0.22
N VAL A 159 -6.60 6.58 0.94
CA VAL A 159 -6.88 5.25 0.40
C VAL A 159 -8.35 4.95 0.65
N SER A 160 -9.18 5.14 -0.38
CA SER A 160 -10.60 4.77 -0.29
C SER A 160 -10.75 3.26 -0.10
N ASP A 161 -11.53 2.86 0.88
CA ASP A 161 -11.93 1.46 1.14
C ASP A 161 -12.83 0.91 0.03
#